data_7bf7c0d381d2689714a2d0eb8a6e8174
#
_entry.id   7bf7c0d381d2689714a2d0eb8a6e8174
#
_cell.length_a   1.000
_cell.length_b   1.000
_cell.length_c   1.000
_cell.angle_alpha   90.00
_cell.angle_beta   90.00
_cell.angle_gamma   90.00
#
_symmetry.space_group_name_H-M   'P 1'
#
loop_
_entity.id
_entity.type
_entity.pdbx_description
1 polymer ?
#
loop_
_entity_poly.entity_id
_entity_poly.type
_entity_poly.pdbx_seq_one_letter_code
_entity_poly.pdbx_strand_id
1 'polypeptide(L)'
;MSLFNKVLASVGVGAATVDTKLHKSSYTINEMVTGVVEIVGGNTEQQIDAIYLTLYSNFIREIDDKKVNDQAALQSIKINEPFTIQANEKREIPFSMDLPSIVPVTTGHSRVWIHTGLDIKNAIDPSDKDFLDIQPTRLASAVLSAVQNLGFRLRKVDTEQAPSYLRNRTKIVQEFEFQTTNNTYRRYLDELEIVFLEQSERSVEILIQVDRRARGLGGFLSEAFNMDESFIRLTIFENDNIQAKLADAIESKMR
;
A
#
# COMPACT_ATOMS: atom_id res chain seq x y z
N MET A 1 -17.22 -43.11 1.28
CA MET A 1 -17.26 -41.71 1.78
C MET A 1 -18.72 -41.31 1.95
N SER A 2 -19.08 -40.78 3.11
CA SER A 2 -20.48 -40.40 3.40
C SER A 2 -20.81 -39.11 2.62
N LEU A 3 -21.94 -39.10 1.90
CA LEU A 3 -22.55 -37.93 1.28
C LEU A 3 -22.71 -36.78 2.30
N PHE A 4 -22.93 -37.13 3.57
CA PHE A 4 -23.08 -36.21 4.68
C PHE A 4 -21.82 -35.35 4.90
N ASN A 5 -20.61 -35.92 4.82
CA ASN A 5 -19.35 -35.17 4.98
C ASN A 5 -19.09 -34.20 3.83
N LYS A 6 -19.53 -34.52 2.60
CA LYS A 6 -19.46 -33.61 1.45
C LYS A 6 -20.41 -32.42 1.60
N VAL A 7 -21.60 -32.66 2.14
CA VAL A 7 -22.58 -31.58 2.43
C VAL A 7 -22.07 -30.68 3.57
N LEU A 8 -21.43 -31.21 4.61
CA LEU A 8 -20.84 -30.42 5.69
C LEU A 8 -19.68 -29.58 5.20
N ALA A 9 -18.81 -30.11 4.33
CA ALA A 9 -17.72 -29.36 3.74
C ALA A 9 -18.22 -28.19 2.86
N SER A 10 -19.37 -28.35 2.19
CA SER A 10 -20.00 -27.28 1.41
C SER A 10 -20.53 -26.11 2.24
N VAL A 11 -20.66 -26.27 3.56
CA VAL A 11 -21.01 -25.22 4.53
C VAL A 11 -19.84 -24.89 5.47
N GLY A 12 -18.60 -25.30 5.09
CA GLY A 12 -17.36 -24.96 5.81
C GLY A 12 -17.01 -25.87 6.99
N VAL A 13 -17.87 -26.83 7.34
CA VAL A 13 -17.59 -27.76 8.45
C VAL A 13 -16.69 -28.90 7.98
N GLY A 14 -15.45 -28.93 8.49
CA GLY A 14 -14.44 -29.93 8.09
C GLY A 14 -13.86 -29.68 6.70
N ALA A 15 -13.90 -28.44 6.21
CA ALA A 15 -13.17 -27.99 5.02
C ALA A 15 -11.67 -27.89 5.29
N ALA A 16 -10.86 -27.79 4.24
CA ALA A 16 -9.44 -27.48 4.35
C ALA A 16 -9.25 -26.11 5.00
N THR A 17 -8.08 -25.91 5.62
CA THR A 17 -7.66 -24.64 6.20
C THR A 17 -6.40 -24.14 5.51
N VAL A 18 -6.17 -22.84 5.57
CA VAL A 18 -4.98 -22.17 5.02
C VAL A 18 -4.37 -21.27 6.07
N ASP A 19 -3.04 -21.25 6.13
CA ASP A 19 -2.22 -20.38 6.99
C ASP A 19 -0.99 -19.93 6.20
N THR A 20 -0.74 -18.65 6.12
CA THR A 20 0.39 -18.09 5.37
C THR A 20 1.50 -17.70 6.35
N LYS A 21 2.66 -18.30 6.19
CA LYS A 21 3.83 -18.07 7.03
C LYS A 21 4.86 -17.24 6.28
N LEU A 22 4.92 -15.97 6.60
CA LEU A 22 5.92 -15.06 6.06
C LEU A 22 7.29 -15.34 6.68
N HIS A 23 8.37 -15.27 5.88
CA HIS A 23 9.74 -15.43 6.40
C HIS A 23 10.17 -14.27 7.29
N LYS A 24 9.58 -13.09 7.14
CA LYS A 24 9.75 -11.93 8.01
C LYS A 24 8.49 -11.05 7.97
N SER A 25 8.35 -10.14 8.91
CA SER A 25 7.19 -9.25 9.03
C SER A 25 7.43 -7.86 8.47
N SER A 26 8.70 -7.43 8.30
CA SER A 26 9.06 -6.09 7.82
C SER A 26 9.81 -6.16 6.49
N TYR A 27 9.40 -5.33 5.54
CA TYR A 27 9.92 -5.29 4.17
C TYR A 27 10.12 -3.85 3.70
N THR A 28 11.12 -3.62 2.88
CA THR A 28 11.31 -2.34 2.20
C THR A 28 10.58 -2.34 0.85
N ILE A 29 10.08 -1.21 0.42
CA ILE A 29 9.47 -1.05 -0.92
C ILE A 29 10.43 -1.60 -2.00
N ASN A 30 9.90 -2.30 -2.99
CA ASN A 30 10.60 -3.07 -4.03
C ASN A 30 11.32 -4.34 -3.53
N GLU A 31 11.18 -4.69 -2.28
CA GLU A 31 11.70 -5.96 -1.78
C GLU A 31 10.73 -7.11 -2.13
N MET A 32 11.28 -8.30 -2.26
CA MET A 32 10.52 -9.52 -2.48
C MET A 32 9.99 -10.05 -1.14
N VAL A 33 8.67 -10.20 -1.03
CA VAL A 33 8.01 -10.91 0.06
C VAL A 33 8.08 -12.41 -0.23
N THR A 34 8.59 -13.17 0.72
CA THR A 34 8.70 -14.63 0.60
C THR A 34 8.08 -15.31 1.80
N GLY A 35 7.59 -16.53 1.58
CA GLY A 35 6.97 -17.32 2.62
C GLY A 35 6.51 -18.67 2.12
N VAL A 36 5.68 -19.32 2.93
CA VAL A 36 5.05 -20.61 2.63
C VAL A 36 3.57 -20.52 2.95
N VAL A 37 2.73 -20.98 2.05
CA VAL A 37 1.31 -21.23 2.30
C VAL A 37 1.14 -22.67 2.77
N GLU A 38 0.75 -22.85 4.03
CA GLU A 38 0.43 -24.15 4.61
C GLU A 38 -1.06 -24.43 4.43
N ILE A 39 -1.38 -25.60 3.88
CA ILE A 39 -2.74 -26.07 3.70
C ILE A 39 -2.90 -27.37 4.45
N VAL A 40 -3.96 -27.47 5.24
CA VAL A 40 -4.33 -28.71 5.91
C VAL A 40 -5.66 -29.16 5.37
N GLY A 41 -5.70 -30.34 4.76
CA GLY A 41 -6.92 -30.97 4.22
C GLY A 41 -7.96 -31.17 5.32
N GLY A 42 -9.23 -31.03 4.93
CA GLY A 42 -10.36 -31.22 5.83
C GLY A 42 -10.65 -32.69 6.14
N ASN A 43 -11.90 -32.99 6.48
CA ASN A 43 -12.35 -34.37 6.82
C ASN A 43 -12.49 -35.29 5.60
N THR A 44 -12.49 -34.73 4.40
CA THR A 44 -12.61 -35.47 3.13
C THR A 44 -11.61 -34.89 2.12
N GLU A 45 -11.29 -35.71 1.13
CA GLU A 45 -10.56 -35.28 -0.06
C GLU A 45 -11.24 -34.07 -0.72
N GLN A 46 -10.47 -33.05 -1.10
CA GLN A 46 -10.93 -31.83 -1.75
C GLN A 46 -10.00 -31.43 -2.91
N GLN A 47 -10.60 -30.87 -3.95
CA GLN A 47 -9.84 -30.32 -5.07
C GLN A 47 -9.61 -28.83 -4.86
N ILE A 48 -8.35 -28.42 -4.86
CA ILE A 48 -7.90 -27.05 -4.81
C ILE A 48 -7.63 -26.58 -6.25
N ASP A 49 -8.46 -25.67 -6.76
CA ASP A 49 -8.34 -25.19 -8.14
C ASP A 49 -7.34 -24.04 -8.25
N ALA A 50 -7.32 -23.14 -7.26
CA ALA A 50 -6.38 -22.04 -7.21
C ALA A 50 -6.07 -21.60 -5.78
N ILE A 51 -4.86 -21.03 -5.61
CA ILE A 51 -4.44 -20.30 -4.42
C ILE A 51 -4.00 -18.92 -4.89
N TYR A 52 -4.67 -17.90 -4.39
CA TYR A 52 -4.36 -16.52 -4.70
C TYR A 52 -3.77 -15.81 -3.48
N LEU A 53 -2.64 -15.14 -3.69
CA LEU A 53 -2.09 -14.18 -2.76
C LEU A 53 -2.38 -12.79 -3.32
N THR A 54 -3.12 -11.99 -2.58
CA THR A 54 -3.46 -10.62 -2.97
C THR A 54 -2.95 -9.63 -1.95
N LEU A 55 -2.09 -8.72 -2.39
CA LEU A 55 -1.60 -7.59 -1.60
C LEU A 55 -2.67 -6.51 -1.55
N TYR A 56 -3.09 -6.14 -0.35
CA TYR A 56 -4.07 -5.08 -0.10
C TYR A 56 -3.48 -3.94 0.71
N SER A 57 -4.05 -2.76 0.54
CA SER A 57 -3.92 -1.66 1.48
C SER A 57 -5.29 -1.06 1.78
N ASN A 58 -5.47 -0.57 3.02
CA ASN A 58 -6.60 0.30 3.32
C ASN A 58 -6.36 1.69 2.71
N PHE A 59 -7.43 2.40 2.41
CA PHE A 59 -7.40 3.78 1.97
C PHE A 59 -8.70 4.50 2.34
N ILE A 60 -8.65 5.82 2.29
CA ILE A 60 -9.80 6.69 2.50
C ILE A 60 -10.31 7.15 1.13
N ARG A 61 -11.61 7.07 0.92
CA ARG A 61 -12.28 7.73 -0.20
C ARG A 61 -13.42 8.61 0.29
N GLU A 62 -13.76 9.59 -0.51
CA GLU A 62 -14.89 10.47 -0.23
C GLU A 62 -16.11 10.03 -1.06
N ILE A 63 -17.24 9.90 -0.38
CA ILE A 63 -18.55 9.61 -0.97
C ILE A 63 -19.57 10.56 -0.31
N ASP A 64 -20.22 11.40 -1.10
CA ASP A 64 -21.23 12.35 -0.61
C ASP A 64 -20.70 13.18 0.58
N ASP A 65 -19.52 13.78 0.42
CA ASP A 65 -18.80 14.59 1.43
C ASP A 65 -18.46 13.84 2.73
N LYS A 66 -18.48 12.50 2.71
CA LYS A 66 -18.09 11.65 3.85
C LYS A 66 -16.86 10.83 3.55
N LYS A 67 -15.88 10.87 4.45
CA LYS A 67 -14.72 9.99 4.40
C LYS A 67 -15.09 8.57 4.81
N VAL A 68 -14.85 7.61 3.92
CA VAL A 68 -15.14 6.19 4.09
C VAL A 68 -13.86 5.40 3.96
N ASN A 69 -13.62 4.48 4.90
CA ASN A 69 -12.52 3.53 4.78
C ASN A 69 -12.88 2.41 3.79
N ASP A 70 -11.95 2.12 2.90
CA ASP A 70 -12.06 1.06 1.91
C ASP A 70 -10.72 0.32 1.78
N GLN A 71 -10.66 -0.70 0.93
CA GLN A 71 -9.45 -1.46 0.65
C GLN A 71 -9.19 -1.57 -0.85
N ALA A 72 -7.93 -1.47 -1.25
CA ALA A 72 -7.49 -1.61 -2.63
C ALA A 72 -6.61 -2.84 -2.79
N ALA A 73 -6.93 -3.69 -3.75
CA ALA A 73 -6.02 -4.71 -4.23
C ALA A 73 -4.94 -4.05 -5.11
N LEU A 74 -3.70 -4.16 -4.66
CA LEU A 74 -2.53 -3.59 -5.32
C LEU A 74 -1.92 -4.56 -6.32
N GLN A 75 -1.86 -5.84 -5.95
CA GLN A 75 -1.30 -6.93 -6.76
C GLN A 75 -1.96 -8.24 -6.37
N SER A 76 -2.10 -9.16 -7.32
CA SER A 76 -2.56 -10.52 -7.05
C SER A 76 -1.75 -11.51 -7.88
N ILE A 77 -1.33 -12.61 -7.26
CA ILE A 77 -0.64 -13.72 -7.91
C ILE A 77 -1.35 -15.03 -7.62
N LYS A 78 -1.36 -15.94 -8.60
CA LYS A 78 -1.72 -17.35 -8.41
C LYS A 78 -0.45 -18.14 -8.21
N ILE A 79 -0.39 -19.02 -7.19
CA ILE A 79 0.84 -19.71 -6.81
C ILE A 79 0.83 -21.23 -7.04
N ASN A 80 -0.26 -21.79 -7.59
CA ASN A 80 -0.35 -23.23 -7.79
C ASN A 80 -1.00 -23.62 -9.12
N GLU A 81 -0.73 -24.86 -9.56
CA GLU A 81 -1.60 -25.59 -10.46
C GLU A 81 -2.66 -26.37 -9.65
N PRO A 82 -3.82 -26.71 -10.25
CA PRO A 82 -4.86 -27.48 -9.55
C PRO A 82 -4.31 -28.81 -9.01
N PHE A 83 -4.71 -29.15 -7.77
CA PHE A 83 -4.33 -30.41 -7.14
C PHE A 83 -5.41 -30.91 -6.19
N THR A 84 -5.34 -32.19 -5.85
CA THR A 84 -6.18 -32.80 -4.83
C THR A 84 -5.40 -32.86 -3.51
N ILE A 85 -6.04 -32.43 -2.40
CA ILE A 85 -5.54 -32.62 -1.04
C ILE A 85 -6.38 -33.71 -0.35
N GLN A 86 -5.70 -34.67 0.28
CA GLN A 86 -6.35 -35.75 1.01
C GLN A 86 -6.84 -35.28 2.38
N ALA A 87 -7.74 -36.06 3.01
CA ALA A 87 -8.19 -35.75 4.37
C ALA A 87 -7.00 -35.68 5.33
N ASN A 88 -6.90 -34.58 6.08
CA ASN A 88 -5.82 -34.28 7.05
C ASN A 88 -4.40 -34.23 6.43
N GLU A 89 -4.26 -34.24 5.10
CA GLU A 89 -2.97 -34.03 4.46
C GLU A 89 -2.47 -32.62 4.75
N LYS A 90 -1.19 -32.49 5.09
CA LYS A 90 -0.51 -31.21 5.21
C LYS A 90 0.32 -30.97 3.95
N ARG A 91 0.14 -29.81 3.33
CA ARG A 91 0.91 -29.39 2.15
C ARG A 91 1.43 -27.97 2.31
N GLU A 92 2.68 -27.75 1.97
CA GLU A 92 3.35 -26.46 2.00
C GLU A 92 3.71 -26.04 0.57
N ILE A 93 3.34 -24.80 0.20
CA ILE A 93 3.61 -24.22 -1.11
C ILE A 93 4.42 -22.95 -0.91
N PRO A 94 5.71 -22.94 -1.28
CA PRO A 94 6.52 -21.73 -1.19
C PRO A 94 6.06 -20.69 -2.21
N PHE A 95 6.18 -19.41 -1.85
CA PHE A 95 5.87 -18.30 -2.74
C PHE A 95 6.89 -17.17 -2.66
N SER A 96 6.89 -16.35 -3.70
CA SER A 96 7.55 -15.06 -3.74
C SER A 96 6.66 -14.05 -4.46
N MET A 97 6.61 -12.82 -3.96
CA MET A 97 5.83 -11.71 -4.50
C MET A 97 6.66 -10.43 -4.39
N ASP A 98 6.85 -9.73 -5.50
CA ASP A 98 7.51 -8.43 -5.49
C ASP A 98 6.57 -7.37 -4.89
N LEU A 99 7.09 -6.48 -4.05
CA LEU A 99 6.34 -5.32 -3.58
C LEU A 99 6.35 -4.23 -4.64
N PRO A 100 5.18 -3.70 -5.05
CA PRO A 100 5.12 -2.59 -5.99
C PRO A 100 5.82 -1.34 -5.47
N SER A 101 6.42 -0.54 -6.35
CA SER A 101 7.11 0.71 -6.02
C SER A 101 6.20 1.79 -5.39
N ILE A 102 4.90 1.60 -5.49
CA ILE A 102 3.86 2.51 -4.98
C ILE A 102 3.10 1.95 -3.77
N VAL A 103 3.54 0.82 -3.21
CA VAL A 103 2.91 0.28 -1.99
C VAL A 103 3.05 1.31 -0.85
N PRO A 104 1.99 1.61 -0.08
CA PRO A 104 2.09 2.53 1.04
C PRO A 104 3.03 2.01 2.13
N VAL A 105 3.82 2.88 2.74
CA VAL A 105 4.56 2.54 3.96
C VAL A 105 3.60 2.41 5.13
N THR A 106 3.91 1.49 6.06
CA THR A 106 3.05 1.20 7.21
C THR A 106 3.29 2.24 8.31
N THR A 107 2.67 3.40 8.14
CA THR A 107 2.73 4.51 9.10
C THR A 107 1.37 5.19 9.25
N GLY A 108 1.15 5.91 10.33
CA GLY A 108 -0.15 6.52 10.61
C GLY A 108 -1.28 5.49 10.62
N HIS A 109 -2.29 5.70 9.79
CA HIS A 109 -3.43 4.79 9.64
C HIS A 109 -3.26 3.77 8.50
N SER A 110 -2.19 3.87 7.69
CA SER A 110 -1.94 2.97 6.57
C SER A 110 -1.58 1.57 7.04
N ARG A 111 -2.24 0.58 6.47
CA ARG A 111 -2.00 -0.84 6.73
C ARG A 111 -1.91 -1.57 5.42
N VAL A 112 -0.96 -2.49 5.33
CA VAL A 112 -0.74 -3.36 4.18
C VAL A 112 -0.81 -4.80 4.65
N TRP A 113 -1.43 -5.66 3.87
CA TRP A 113 -1.53 -7.09 4.21
C TRP A 113 -1.61 -7.95 2.96
N ILE A 114 -1.19 -9.20 3.09
CA ILE A 114 -1.49 -10.26 2.14
C ILE A 114 -2.79 -10.94 2.58
N HIS A 115 -3.69 -11.11 1.65
CA HIS A 115 -4.86 -11.99 1.78
C HIS A 115 -4.62 -13.22 0.93
N THR A 116 -4.61 -14.37 1.58
CA THR A 116 -4.52 -15.67 0.92
C THR A 116 -5.90 -16.27 0.82
N GLY A 117 -6.32 -16.63 -0.38
CA GLY A 117 -7.60 -17.29 -0.66
C GLY A 117 -7.39 -18.60 -1.40
N LEU A 118 -8.06 -19.65 -0.96
CA LEU A 118 -8.14 -20.91 -1.68
C LEU A 118 -9.48 -21.00 -2.43
N ASP A 119 -9.42 -21.35 -3.70
CA ASP A 119 -10.59 -21.70 -4.50
C ASP A 119 -10.76 -23.23 -4.44
N ILE A 120 -11.79 -23.68 -3.71
CA ILE A 120 -12.08 -25.10 -3.48
C ILE A 120 -13.39 -25.46 -4.14
N LYS A 121 -13.35 -26.43 -5.04
CA LYS A 121 -14.53 -26.88 -5.75
C LYS A 121 -15.61 -27.42 -4.80
N ASN A 122 -16.81 -26.81 -4.85
CA ASN A 122 -17.99 -27.18 -4.07
C ASN A 122 -17.80 -27.09 -2.53
N ALA A 123 -16.99 -26.18 -2.05
CA ALA A 123 -16.82 -25.88 -0.63
C ALA A 123 -16.77 -24.37 -0.39
N ILE A 124 -16.80 -23.95 0.88
CA ILE A 124 -16.50 -22.57 1.26
C ILE A 124 -14.97 -22.38 1.15
N ASP A 125 -14.58 -21.30 0.51
CA ASP A 125 -13.17 -20.93 0.31
C ASP A 125 -12.56 -20.44 1.62
N PRO A 126 -11.59 -21.15 2.19
CA PRO A 126 -10.85 -20.67 3.35
C PRO A 126 -9.92 -19.53 2.94
N SER A 127 -9.68 -18.62 3.87
CA SER A 127 -8.78 -17.52 3.65
C SER A 127 -7.97 -17.19 4.90
N ASP A 128 -6.85 -16.50 4.69
CA ASP A 128 -5.96 -16.01 5.73
C ASP A 128 -5.55 -14.56 5.45
N LYS A 129 -5.04 -13.86 6.48
CA LYS A 129 -4.68 -12.45 6.39
C LYS A 129 -3.46 -12.13 7.24
N ASP A 130 -2.35 -11.77 6.60
CA ASP A 130 -1.08 -11.42 7.22
C ASP A 130 -0.69 -9.97 6.98
N PHE A 131 -0.53 -9.21 8.05
CA PHE A 131 -0.09 -7.83 7.97
C PHE A 131 1.41 -7.73 7.72
N LEU A 132 1.78 -6.77 6.85
CA LEU A 132 3.16 -6.43 6.53
C LEU A 132 3.51 -5.07 7.14
N ASP A 133 4.73 -4.97 7.68
CA ASP A 133 5.34 -3.69 8.05
C ASP A 133 6.20 -3.21 6.87
N ILE A 134 5.68 -2.24 6.10
CA ILE A 134 6.33 -1.71 4.90
C ILE A 134 7.14 -0.47 5.26
N GLN A 135 8.43 -0.52 4.98
CA GLN A 135 9.38 0.56 5.19
C GLN A 135 9.68 1.32 3.89
N PRO A 136 9.88 2.64 3.94
CA PRO A 136 10.28 3.42 2.78
C PRO A 136 11.66 3.01 2.29
N THR A 137 11.97 3.25 1.02
CA THR A 137 13.34 3.11 0.52
C THR A 137 14.29 4.08 1.25
N ARG A 138 15.59 3.78 1.24
CA ARG A 138 16.60 4.67 1.83
C ARG A 138 16.52 6.09 1.28
N LEU A 139 16.29 6.22 -0.03
CA LEU A 139 16.20 7.52 -0.68
C LEU A 139 14.92 8.27 -0.30
N ALA A 140 13.78 7.58 -0.22
CA ALA A 140 12.52 8.16 0.25
C ALA A 140 12.64 8.63 1.72
N SER A 141 13.27 7.83 2.58
CA SER A 141 13.57 8.22 3.97
C SER A 141 14.46 9.48 4.03
N ALA A 142 15.45 9.58 3.14
CA ALA A 142 16.32 10.77 3.05
C ALA A 142 15.55 12.02 2.60
N VAL A 143 14.59 11.86 1.66
CA VAL A 143 13.70 12.95 1.24
C VAL A 143 12.85 13.43 2.42
N LEU A 144 12.17 12.54 3.15
CA LEU A 144 11.36 12.91 4.32
C LEU A 144 12.20 13.61 5.40
N SER A 145 13.42 13.12 5.65
CA SER A 145 14.37 13.74 6.58
C SER A 145 14.82 15.13 6.12
N ALA A 146 15.08 15.31 4.82
CA ALA A 146 15.48 16.60 4.26
C ALA A 146 14.35 17.64 4.39
N VAL A 147 13.09 17.25 4.20
CA VAL A 147 11.93 18.11 4.44
C VAL A 147 11.88 18.57 5.90
N GLN A 148 12.12 17.67 6.84
CA GLN A 148 12.17 18.02 8.26
C GLN A 148 13.33 18.97 8.57
N ASN A 149 14.50 18.77 7.98
CA ASN A 149 15.67 19.64 8.13
C ASN A 149 15.45 21.06 7.53
N LEU A 150 14.55 21.20 6.56
CA LEU A 150 14.10 22.49 6.04
C LEU A 150 13.15 23.24 7.01
N GLY A 151 12.75 22.62 8.10
CA GLY A 151 11.89 23.24 9.10
C GLY A 151 10.41 22.92 8.89
N PHE A 152 10.11 21.71 8.39
CA PHE A 152 8.77 21.18 8.33
C PHE A 152 8.62 20.01 9.31
N ARG A 153 7.50 19.88 9.95
CA ARG A 153 7.17 18.78 10.85
C ARG A 153 6.06 17.95 10.25
N LEU A 154 6.28 16.65 10.13
CA LEU A 154 5.24 15.70 9.73
C LEU A 154 4.04 15.81 10.68
N ARG A 155 2.88 16.05 10.13
CA ARG A 155 1.60 16.19 10.85
C ARG A 155 0.74 14.95 10.70
N LYS A 156 0.65 14.44 9.46
CA LYS A 156 -0.29 13.37 9.13
C LYS A 156 0.27 12.53 7.98
N VAL A 157 -0.11 11.26 7.96
CA VAL A 157 0.09 10.38 6.82
C VAL A 157 -1.19 9.61 6.60
N ASP A 158 -1.81 9.79 5.44
CA ASP A 158 -2.99 9.06 5.01
C ASP A 158 -2.76 8.37 3.67
N THR A 159 -3.46 7.26 3.47
CA THR A 159 -3.59 6.64 2.15
C THR A 159 -5.00 6.97 1.65
N GLU A 160 -5.08 7.58 0.48
CA GLU A 160 -6.32 8.08 -0.09
C GLU A 160 -6.53 7.56 -1.51
N GLN A 161 -7.76 7.67 -2.04
CA GLN A 161 -8.05 7.34 -3.42
C GLN A 161 -7.22 8.26 -4.34
N ALA A 162 -6.55 7.68 -5.33
CA ALA A 162 -5.77 8.45 -6.28
C ALA A 162 -6.67 9.46 -7.05
N PRO A 163 -6.25 10.71 -7.20
CA PRO A 163 -6.95 11.70 -8.01
C PRO A 163 -7.03 11.25 -9.46
N SER A 164 -7.96 11.79 -10.24
CA SER A 164 -8.28 11.35 -11.60
C SER A 164 -7.07 11.28 -12.52
N TYR A 165 -6.15 12.23 -12.42
CA TYR A 165 -4.93 12.32 -13.25
C TYR A 165 -3.86 11.28 -12.91
N LEU A 166 -3.94 10.62 -11.73
CA LEU A 166 -3.05 9.53 -11.33
C LEU A 166 -3.69 8.14 -11.45
N ARG A 167 -4.99 8.03 -11.70
CA ARG A 167 -5.70 6.74 -11.73
C ARG A 167 -5.20 5.75 -12.77
N ASN A 168 -4.56 6.23 -13.83
CA ASN A 168 -3.91 5.38 -14.83
C ASN A 168 -2.61 4.73 -14.30
N ARG A 169 -2.02 5.26 -13.23
CA ARG A 169 -0.79 4.75 -12.61
C ARG A 169 -1.08 3.93 -11.36
N THR A 170 -2.02 4.39 -10.54
CA THR A 170 -2.34 3.77 -9.25
C THR A 170 -3.78 4.02 -8.85
N LYS A 171 -4.33 3.11 -8.03
CA LYS A 171 -5.67 3.27 -7.43
C LYS A 171 -5.66 4.18 -6.21
N ILE A 172 -4.55 4.20 -5.48
CA ILE A 172 -4.38 4.91 -4.21
C ILE A 172 -3.05 5.64 -4.20
N VAL A 173 -2.97 6.70 -3.41
CA VAL A 173 -1.74 7.45 -3.11
C VAL A 173 -1.56 7.57 -1.61
N GLN A 174 -0.31 7.60 -1.15
CA GLN A 174 0.00 7.91 0.23
C GLN A 174 0.54 9.34 0.31
N GLU A 175 -0.14 10.15 1.10
CA GLU A 175 0.15 11.57 1.30
C GLU A 175 0.83 11.78 2.64
N PHE A 176 1.95 12.49 2.61
CA PHE A 176 2.70 12.95 3.77
C PHE A 176 2.47 14.45 3.92
N GLU A 177 1.67 14.82 4.91
CA GLU A 177 1.31 16.20 5.22
C GLU A 177 2.28 16.78 6.26
N PHE A 178 2.90 17.89 5.93
CA PHE A 178 3.85 18.59 6.78
C PHE A 178 3.38 20.01 7.08
N GLN A 179 3.56 20.42 8.32
CA GLN A 179 3.32 21.77 8.77
C GLN A 179 4.66 22.51 8.97
N THR A 180 4.75 23.74 8.50
CA THR A 180 5.97 24.53 8.68
C THR A 180 6.19 24.94 10.14
N THR A 181 7.42 24.76 10.62
CA THR A 181 7.90 25.27 11.91
C THR A 181 8.83 26.47 11.75
N ASN A 182 9.26 26.73 10.50
CA ASN A 182 10.20 27.79 10.14
C ASN A 182 9.44 29.09 9.82
N ASN A 183 9.85 30.21 10.44
CA ASN A 183 9.23 31.50 10.22
C ASN A 183 9.40 32.03 8.77
N THR A 184 10.43 31.60 8.05
CA THR A 184 10.66 31.96 6.66
C THR A 184 9.55 31.42 5.78
N TYR A 185 9.27 30.14 5.89
CA TYR A 185 8.23 29.47 5.09
C TYR A 185 6.81 29.84 5.56
N ARG A 186 6.59 30.01 6.88
CA ARG A 186 5.28 30.33 7.47
C ARG A 186 4.64 31.61 6.92
N ARG A 187 5.44 32.53 6.33
CA ARG A 187 4.91 33.76 5.71
C ARG A 187 4.22 33.49 4.38
N TYR A 188 4.56 32.39 3.72
CA TYR A 188 4.17 32.09 2.34
C TYR A 188 3.29 30.85 2.20
N LEU A 189 3.48 29.87 3.08
CA LEU A 189 2.76 28.58 3.02
C LEU A 189 2.39 28.10 4.43
N ASP A 190 1.29 27.41 4.53
CA ASP A 190 0.82 26.80 5.77
C ASP A 190 1.18 25.32 5.82
N GLU A 191 1.00 24.61 4.71
CA GLU A 191 1.18 23.15 4.61
C GLU A 191 1.99 22.79 3.37
N LEU A 192 2.69 21.68 3.47
CA LEU A 192 3.43 21.02 2.39
C LEU A 192 3.00 19.55 2.35
N GLU A 193 2.53 19.11 1.21
CA GLU A 193 2.13 17.72 1.01
C GLU A 193 3.08 17.03 0.03
N ILE A 194 3.45 15.79 0.32
CA ILE A 194 4.33 14.99 -0.52
C ILE A 194 3.70 13.64 -0.79
N VAL A 195 3.65 13.28 -2.07
CA VAL A 195 3.29 11.95 -2.55
C VAL A 195 4.47 11.35 -3.30
N PHE A 196 4.84 10.12 -2.97
CA PHE A 196 5.81 9.34 -3.74
C PHE A 196 5.07 8.65 -4.89
N LEU A 197 5.39 9.03 -6.13
CA LEU A 197 4.80 8.46 -7.34
C LEU A 197 5.54 7.21 -7.82
N GLU A 198 6.83 7.15 -7.57
CA GLU A 198 7.69 6.02 -7.89
C GLU A 198 8.91 6.03 -6.98
N GLN A 199 9.33 4.85 -6.56
CA GLN A 199 10.50 4.68 -5.70
C GLN A 199 11.38 3.56 -6.25
N SER A 200 12.69 3.83 -6.30
CA SER A 200 13.72 2.83 -6.61
C SER A 200 14.92 3.03 -5.68
N GLU A 201 15.93 2.20 -5.81
CA GLU A 201 17.19 2.38 -5.07
C GLU A 201 17.95 3.64 -5.50
N ARG A 202 17.80 4.06 -6.76
CA ARG A 202 18.58 5.14 -7.38
C ARG A 202 17.83 6.44 -7.58
N SER A 203 16.50 6.38 -7.57
CA SER A 203 15.67 7.57 -7.79
C SER A 203 14.33 7.44 -7.08
N VAL A 204 13.79 8.58 -6.70
CA VAL A 204 12.39 8.73 -6.28
C VAL A 204 11.73 9.83 -7.08
N GLU A 205 10.52 9.59 -7.53
CA GLU A 205 9.67 10.59 -8.15
C GLU A 205 8.63 11.02 -7.13
N ILE A 206 8.59 12.31 -6.83
CA ILE A 206 7.65 12.89 -5.88
C ILE A 206 6.79 13.95 -6.55
N LEU A 207 5.57 14.08 -6.03
CA LEU A 207 4.71 15.22 -6.27
C LEU A 207 4.64 16.01 -4.97
N ILE A 208 4.92 17.29 -5.05
CA ILE A 208 4.88 18.23 -3.93
C ILE A 208 3.71 19.18 -4.19
N GLN A 209 2.84 19.35 -3.21
CA GLN A 209 1.85 20.41 -3.18
C GLN A 209 2.25 21.43 -2.12
N VAL A 210 2.22 22.69 -2.50
CA VAL A 210 2.49 23.83 -1.61
C VAL A 210 1.17 24.58 -1.42
N ASP A 211 0.60 24.50 -0.22
CA ASP A 211 -0.64 25.23 0.07
C ASP A 211 -0.34 26.61 0.68
N ARG A 212 -0.87 27.65 0.02
CA ARG A 212 -0.80 29.04 0.46
C ARG A 212 -2.00 29.37 1.32
N ARG A 213 -1.76 30.01 2.46
CA ARG A 213 -2.73 30.47 3.46
C ARG A 213 -4.17 30.61 2.99
N ALA A 214 -5.04 29.91 3.73
CA ALA A 214 -6.46 30.16 3.84
C ALA A 214 -7.34 29.82 2.63
N ARG A 215 -7.47 28.53 2.32
CA ARG A 215 -8.78 28.02 1.89
C ARG A 215 -8.97 26.64 2.51
N GLY A 216 -9.76 26.60 3.56
CA GLY A 216 -9.91 25.46 4.41
C GLY A 216 -10.36 24.19 3.70
N LEU A 217 -9.93 23.08 4.29
CA LEU A 217 -10.52 21.74 4.20
C LEU A 217 -10.70 21.15 2.79
N GLY A 218 -9.61 21.01 2.07
CA GLY A 218 -9.61 20.21 0.88
C GLY A 218 -8.18 19.76 0.64
N GLY A 219 -7.84 18.58 1.13
CA GLY A 219 -6.53 17.98 0.85
C GLY A 219 -6.30 17.79 -0.65
N PHE A 220 -5.17 17.20 -1.01
CA PHE A 220 -4.70 16.86 -2.35
C PHE A 220 -5.79 16.51 -3.39
N LEU A 221 -6.96 16.07 -2.94
CA LEU A 221 -8.06 15.60 -3.77
C LEU A 221 -9.07 16.68 -4.18
N SER A 222 -9.15 17.81 -3.50
CA SER A 222 -10.21 18.81 -3.75
C SER A 222 -9.86 19.85 -4.80
N GLU A 223 -8.58 20.03 -5.15
CA GLU A 223 -8.11 21.11 -6.03
C GLU A 223 -7.66 20.66 -7.42
N ALA A 224 -8.17 19.53 -7.92
CA ALA A 224 -7.85 18.99 -9.25
C ALA A 224 -8.13 19.96 -10.43
N PHE A 225 -8.66 21.14 -10.18
CA PHE A 225 -9.04 22.11 -11.23
C PHE A 225 -8.02 23.23 -11.47
N ASN A 226 -7.01 23.41 -10.57
CA ASN A 226 -5.95 24.44 -10.76
C ASN A 226 -4.55 23.80 -10.65
N MET A 227 -4.29 22.76 -11.43
CA MET A 227 -3.07 21.95 -11.37
C MET A 227 -1.75 22.71 -11.61
N ASP A 228 -1.76 23.86 -12.27
CA ASP A 228 -0.52 24.53 -12.71
C ASP A 228 0.15 25.39 -11.64
N GLU A 229 -0.54 25.84 -10.61
CA GLU A 229 0.01 26.83 -9.68
C GLU A 229 0.57 26.25 -8.37
N SER A 230 0.06 25.12 -7.86
CA SER A 230 0.43 24.58 -6.55
C SER A 230 1.27 23.30 -6.58
N PHE A 231 1.34 22.59 -7.70
CA PHE A 231 2.04 21.31 -7.80
C PHE A 231 3.43 21.42 -8.40
N ILE A 232 4.37 20.63 -7.85
CA ILE A 232 5.74 20.44 -8.37
C ILE A 232 5.98 18.94 -8.50
N ARG A 233 6.32 18.50 -9.70
CA ARG A 233 6.81 17.15 -9.92
C ARG A 233 8.32 17.14 -9.94
N LEU A 234 8.95 16.34 -9.09
CA LEU A 234 10.40 16.35 -8.89
C LEU A 234 10.92 14.92 -8.87
N THR A 235 11.97 14.66 -9.65
CA THR A 235 12.74 13.41 -9.55
C THR A 235 14.03 13.70 -8.79
N ILE A 236 14.27 12.93 -7.74
CA ILE A 236 15.47 13.01 -6.89
C ILE A 236 16.27 11.73 -7.11
N PHE A 237 17.58 11.90 -7.42
CA PHE A 237 18.51 10.81 -7.59
C PHE A 237 19.41 10.66 -6.36
N GLU A 238 20.01 9.47 -6.19
CA GLU A 238 20.87 9.13 -5.04
C GLU A 238 22.06 10.08 -4.83
N ASN A 239 22.56 10.69 -5.92
CA ASN A 239 23.70 11.62 -5.90
C ASN A 239 23.30 13.10 -5.80
N ASP A 240 22.01 13.42 -5.73
CA ASP A 240 21.53 14.79 -5.61
C ASP A 240 21.78 15.36 -4.20
N ASN A 241 22.01 16.68 -4.13
CA ASN A 241 21.84 17.40 -2.88
C ASN A 241 20.33 17.55 -2.61
N ILE A 242 19.75 16.55 -1.93
CA ILE A 242 18.30 16.42 -1.72
C ILE A 242 17.73 17.68 -1.08
N GLN A 243 18.39 18.20 -0.02
CA GLN A 243 17.91 19.37 0.72
C GLN A 243 17.88 20.63 -0.14
N ALA A 244 18.94 20.89 -0.91
CA ALA A 244 18.99 22.04 -1.81
C ALA A 244 17.91 21.93 -2.91
N LYS A 245 17.78 20.76 -3.52
CA LYS A 245 16.80 20.52 -4.60
C LYS A 245 15.35 20.69 -4.12
N LEU A 246 15.04 20.24 -2.89
CA LEU A 246 13.73 20.45 -2.26
C LEU A 246 13.50 21.93 -1.92
N ALA A 247 14.50 22.62 -1.36
CA ALA A 247 14.41 24.05 -1.04
C ALA A 247 14.12 24.88 -2.30
N ASP A 248 14.90 24.68 -3.36
CA ASP A 248 14.72 25.38 -4.63
C ASP A 248 13.32 25.15 -5.22
N ALA A 249 12.84 23.89 -5.17
CA ALA A 249 11.51 23.53 -5.65
C ALA A 249 10.41 24.26 -4.85
N ILE A 250 10.45 24.20 -3.51
CA ILE A 250 9.47 24.84 -2.64
C ILE A 250 9.50 26.36 -2.83
N GLU A 251 10.69 26.98 -2.84
CA GLU A 251 10.87 28.42 -2.98
C GLU A 251 10.41 28.95 -4.36
N SER A 252 10.46 28.11 -5.40
CA SER A 252 9.94 28.47 -6.73
C SER A 252 8.44 28.81 -6.71
N LYS A 253 7.69 28.27 -5.76
CA LYS A 253 6.25 28.50 -5.58
C LYS A 253 5.91 29.59 -4.57
N MET A 254 6.92 30.17 -3.91
CA MET A 254 6.74 31.25 -2.93
C MET A 254 6.79 32.66 -3.55
N ARG A 255 7.15 32.77 -4.84
CA ARG A 255 7.32 34.03 -5.58
C ARG A 255 6.02 34.55 -6.15
#